data_9190473e2634f2d89930b208d1643198
#
_entry.id   9190473e2634f2d89930b208d1643198
#
_cell.length_a   1.000
_cell.length_b   1.000
_cell.length_c   1.000
_cell.angle_alpha   90.00
_cell.angle_beta   90.00
_cell.angle_gamma   90.00
#
_symmetry.space_group_name_H-M   'P 1'
#
loop_
_entity.id
_entity.type
_entity.pdbx_description
1 polymer ?
#
loop_
_entity_poly.entity_id
_entity_poly.type
_entity_poly.pdbx_seq_one_letter_code
_entity_poly.pdbx_strand_id
1 'polypeptide(L)'
;MFTRPGKLSDKFVMPYENVKAAQAANGGAYPPDMSVLVKARSGGADYIYSLLQGYEDPPAGVTLDDGVHYNKYMYGNKIKMANQLSDGLVEYSDGTNATVEQMSKDVTTFLMWAAEPHLEARHQMGFKAIVYLIILTILVYFSMKKIWSRVETEI
;
A
#
# COMPACT_ATOMS: atom_id res chain seq x y z
N MET A 1 19.07 -20.32 19.99
CA MET A 1 18.40 -19.28 19.18
C MET A 1 17.27 -18.73 20.03
N PHE A 2 17.24 -17.42 20.32
CA PHE A 2 16.22 -16.81 21.18
C PHE A 2 14.99 -16.45 20.33
N THR A 3 13.84 -17.01 20.62
CA THR A 3 12.56 -16.73 19.94
C THR A 3 11.72 -15.79 20.80
N ARG A 4 11.22 -14.72 20.22
CA ARG A 4 10.28 -13.78 20.84
C ARG A 4 9.09 -13.55 19.91
N PRO A 5 7.93 -13.11 20.44
CA PRO A 5 6.83 -12.68 19.59
C PRO A 5 7.22 -11.51 18.68
N GLY A 6 6.74 -11.51 17.43
CA GLY A 6 6.95 -10.41 16.48
C GLY A 6 6.32 -9.11 16.95
N LYS A 7 6.94 -7.99 16.62
CA LYS A 7 6.43 -6.63 16.87
C LYS A 7 6.17 -5.93 15.55
N LEU A 8 5.27 -4.96 15.52
CA LEU A 8 4.98 -4.14 14.34
C LEU A 8 6.20 -3.33 13.85
N SER A 9 7.20 -3.13 14.71
CA SER A 9 8.46 -2.46 14.38
C SER A 9 9.53 -3.39 13.80
N ASP A 10 9.29 -4.70 13.76
CA ASP A 10 10.26 -5.64 13.24
C ASP A 10 10.32 -5.55 11.71
N LYS A 11 11.52 -5.61 11.16
CA LYS A 11 11.71 -5.60 9.70
C LYS A 11 11.39 -6.97 9.12
N PHE A 12 10.82 -6.98 7.92
CA PHE A 12 10.69 -8.22 7.14
C PHE A 12 12.07 -8.79 6.81
N VAL A 13 12.17 -10.11 6.84
CA VAL A 13 13.40 -10.81 6.44
C VAL A 13 13.57 -10.65 4.93
N MET A 14 14.77 -10.29 4.51
CA MET A 14 15.10 -10.20 3.08
C MET A 14 15.13 -11.61 2.48
N PRO A 15 14.44 -11.88 1.35
CA PRO A 15 14.42 -13.20 0.72
C PRO A 15 15.74 -13.58 0.04
N TYR A 16 16.59 -12.61 -0.24
CA TYR A 16 17.89 -12.80 -0.89
C TYR A 16 19.01 -12.19 -0.06
N GLU A 17 20.16 -12.84 -0.06
CA GLU A 17 21.34 -12.37 0.70
C GLU A 17 21.90 -11.02 0.20
N ASN A 18 21.79 -10.78 -1.11
CA ASN A 18 22.30 -9.56 -1.74
C ASN A 18 21.56 -9.26 -3.07
N VAL A 19 21.79 -8.04 -3.59
CA VAL A 19 21.18 -7.54 -4.84
C VAL A 19 21.50 -8.44 -6.04
N LYS A 20 22.73 -8.97 -6.14
CA LYS A 20 23.12 -9.83 -7.28
C LYS A 20 22.38 -11.16 -7.25
N ALA A 21 22.19 -11.75 -6.07
CA ALA A 21 21.40 -12.97 -5.89
C ALA A 21 19.93 -12.73 -6.26
N ALA A 22 19.36 -11.60 -5.84
CA ALA A 22 18.00 -11.21 -6.21
C ALA A 22 17.85 -11.06 -7.74
N GLN A 23 18.76 -10.37 -8.41
CA GLN A 23 18.75 -10.20 -9.85
C GLN A 23 18.91 -11.54 -10.60
N ALA A 24 19.83 -12.39 -10.16
CA ALA A 24 20.04 -13.70 -10.79
C ALA A 24 18.79 -14.58 -10.70
N ALA A 25 18.08 -14.56 -9.58
CA ALA A 25 16.84 -15.31 -9.39
C ALA A 25 15.64 -14.75 -10.17
N ASN A 26 15.71 -13.47 -10.60
CA ASN A 26 14.61 -12.78 -11.27
C ASN A 26 14.95 -12.34 -12.72
N GLY A 27 15.70 -13.15 -13.46
CA GLY A 27 16.02 -12.90 -14.87
C GLY A 27 16.72 -11.55 -15.10
N GLY A 28 17.60 -11.13 -14.20
CA GLY A 28 18.33 -9.86 -14.26
C GLY A 28 17.54 -8.65 -13.75
N ALA A 29 16.26 -8.80 -13.40
CA ALA A 29 15.47 -7.72 -12.80
C ALA A 29 15.70 -7.63 -11.29
N TYR A 30 15.76 -6.41 -10.76
CA TYR A 30 15.79 -6.19 -9.32
C TYR A 30 14.36 -6.04 -8.79
N PRO A 31 13.88 -6.96 -7.93
CA PRO A 31 12.54 -6.83 -7.34
C PRO A 31 12.47 -5.61 -6.42
N PRO A 32 11.39 -4.82 -6.46
CA PRO A 32 11.22 -3.70 -5.55
C PRO A 32 10.99 -4.18 -4.11
N ASP A 33 11.30 -3.32 -3.13
CA ASP A 33 10.93 -3.55 -1.75
C ASP A 33 9.39 -3.49 -1.59
N MET A 34 8.80 -4.60 -1.14
CA MET A 34 7.35 -4.73 -0.98
C MET A 34 6.81 -4.05 0.27
N SER A 35 7.65 -3.78 1.28
CA SER A 35 7.20 -3.26 2.59
C SER A 35 6.52 -1.90 2.50
N VAL A 36 6.90 -1.06 1.53
CA VAL A 36 6.31 0.27 1.30
C VAL A 36 5.79 0.47 -0.13
N LEU A 37 5.60 -0.63 -0.87
CA LEU A 37 5.24 -0.59 -2.28
C LEU A 37 3.95 0.18 -2.55
N VAL A 38 2.94 0.02 -1.70
CA VAL A 38 1.65 0.73 -1.79
C VAL A 38 1.84 2.25 -1.76
N LYS A 39 2.78 2.75 -0.95
CA LYS A 39 3.09 4.18 -0.88
C LYS A 39 3.96 4.68 -2.04
N ALA A 40 4.73 3.78 -2.63
CA ALA A 40 5.68 4.09 -3.70
C ALA A 40 5.05 4.09 -5.09
N ARG A 41 3.74 3.86 -5.20
CA ARG A 41 3.03 3.82 -6.48
C ARG A 41 1.85 4.79 -6.49
N SER A 42 1.72 5.52 -7.60
CA SER A 42 0.51 6.30 -7.88
C SER A 42 -0.68 5.33 -8.00
N GLY A 43 -1.79 5.65 -7.34
CA GLY A 43 -2.94 4.74 -7.22
C GLY A 43 -2.86 3.75 -6.06
N GLY A 44 -1.70 3.66 -5.35
CA GLY A 44 -1.59 2.91 -4.10
C GLY A 44 -2.05 1.45 -4.19
N ALA A 45 -2.92 1.05 -3.28
CA ALA A 45 -3.46 -0.30 -3.20
C ALA A 45 -4.25 -0.70 -4.45
N ASP A 46 -5.06 0.21 -5.01
CA ASP A 46 -5.90 -0.06 -6.19
C ASP A 46 -5.05 -0.36 -7.43
N TYR A 47 -3.91 0.33 -7.56
CA TYR A 47 -2.96 0.04 -8.64
C TYR A 47 -2.36 -1.36 -8.49
N ILE A 48 -1.94 -1.77 -7.29
CA ILE A 48 -1.35 -3.09 -7.07
C ILE A 48 -2.39 -4.19 -7.29
N TYR A 49 -3.60 -3.99 -6.79
CA TYR A 49 -4.73 -4.91 -7.03
C TYR A 49 -5.00 -5.10 -8.53
N SER A 50 -5.09 -4.00 -9.28
CA SER A 50 -5.30 -4.04 -10.72
C SER A 50 -4.13 -4.68 -11.45
N LEU A 51 -2.88 -4.36 -11.05
CA LEU A 51 -1.67 -4.91 -11.65
C LEU A 51 -1.65 -6.44 -11.57
N LEU A 52 -2.02 -7.02 -10.43
CA LEU A 52 -2.03 -8.48 -10.24
C LEU A 52 -3.05 -9.19 -11.12
N GLN A 53 -4.12 -8.50 -11.51
CA GLN A 53 -5.18 -9.02 -12.39
C GLN A 53 -4.99 -8.62 -13.87
N GLY A 54 -4.00 -7.79 -14.15
CA GLY A 54 -3.82 -7.19 -15.47
C GLY A 54 -3.00 -8.02 -16.46
N TYR A 55 -2.64 -9.26 -16.13
CA TYR A 55 -1.91 -10.14 -17.04
C TYR A 55 -2.83 -10.68 -18.11
N GLU A 56 -2.51 -10.41 -19.36
CA GLU A 56 -3.24 -10.84 -20.55
C GLU A 56 -2.26 -11.20 -21.67
N ASP A 57 -2.74 -11.90 -22.68
CA ASP A 57 -1.97 -12.11 -23.89
C ASP A 57 -1.73 -10.77 -24.61
N PRO A 58 -0.55 -10.55 -25.18
CA PRO A 58 -0.26 -9.30 -25.87
C PRO A 58 -1.17 -9.13 -27.09
N PRO A 59 -1.73 -7.93 -27.32
CA PRO A 59 -2.54 -7.67 -28.50
C PRO A 59 -1.73 -7.80 -29.79
N ALA A 60 -2.42 -8.02 -30.91
CA ALA A 60 -1.79 -8.20 -32.22
C ALA A 60 -0.86 -7.02 -32.56
N GLY A 61 0.38 -7.33 -32.93
CA GLY A 61 1.41 -6.34 -33.28
C GLY A 61 2.31 -5.89 -32.13
N VAL A 62 2.09 -6.37 -30.91
CA VAL A 62 3.00 -6.13 -29.78
C VAL A 62 3.98 -7.29 -29.67
N THR A 63 5.27 -7.00 -29.83
CA THR A 63 6.35 -7.95 -29.57
C THR A 63 6.90 -7.75 -28.16
N LEU A 64 7.05 -8.84 -27.44
CA LEU A 64 7.66 -8.85 -26.11
C LEU A 64 9.06 -9.46 -26.22
N ASP A 65 9.98 -8.91 -25.45
CA ASP A 65 11.31 -9.48 -25.28
C ASP A 65 11.22 -10.75 -24.40
N ASP A 66 12.24 -11.59 -24.43
CA ASP A 66 12.31 -12.77 -23.59
C ASP A 66 12.25 -12.43 -22.08
N GLY A 67 11.42 -13.14 -21.33
CA GLY A 67 11.20 -12.89 -19.90
C GLY A 67 10.41 -11.62 -19.58
N VAL A 68 9.74 -11.01 -20.56
CA VAL A 68 8.84 -9.87 -20.36
C VAL A 68 7.39 -10.31 -20.62
N HIS A 69 6.49 -9.89 -19.75
CA HIS A 69 5.06 -10.21 -19.83
C HIS A 69 4.24 -8.97 -20.15
N TYR A 70 3.11 -9.16 -20.82
CA TYR A 70 2.14 -8.09 -21.04
C TYR A 70 1.28 -7.89 -19.80
N ASN A 71 1.05 -6.63 -19.43
CA ASN A 71 0.14 -6.28 -18.37
C ASN A 71 -0.55 -4.96 -18.69
N LYS A 72 -1.87 -4.96 -18.77
CA LYS A 72 -2.66 -3.79 -19.20
C LYS A 72 -2.58 -2.58 -18.29
N TYR A 73 -2.25 -2.79 -17.01
CA TYR A 73 -2.19 -1.73 -16.00
C TYR A 73 -0.76 -1.22 -15.75
N MET A 74 0.25 -1.94 -16.22
CA MET A 74 1.63 -1.47 -16.11
C MET A 74 1.90 -0.33 -17.10
N TYR A 75 2.59 0.72 -16.65
CA TYR A 75 3.03 1.78 -17.56
C TYR A 75 3.91 1.20 -18.69
N GLY A 76 3.53 1.46 -19.93
CA GLY A 76 4.17 0.85 -21.10
C GLY A 76 3.77 -0.60 -21.37
N ASN A 77 2.82 -1.17 -20.63
CA ASN A 77 2.23 -2.50 -20.80
C ASN A 77 3.23 -3.67 -20.76
N LYS A 78 4.47 -3.45 -20.30
CA LYS A 78 5.53 -4.46 -20.22
C LYS A 78 6.05 -4.59 -18.80
N ILE A 79 6.07 -5.81 -18.27
CA ILE A 79 6.53 -6.12 -16.92
C ILE A 79 7.41 -7.35 -16.91
N LYS A 80 8.52 -7.32 -16.16
CA LYS A 80 9.41 -8.48 -15.99
C LYS A 80 8.91 -9.50 -14.96
N MET A 81 8.01 -9.10 -14.06
CA MET A 81 7.39 -10.02 -13.11
C MET A 81 6.44 -10.95 -13.87
N ALA A 82 6.64 -12.26 -13.76
CA ALA A 82 5.68 -13.24 -14.27
C ALA A 82 4.35 -13.17 -13.50
N ASN A 83 3.27 -13.66 -14.12
CA ASN A 83 2.00 -13.82 -13.40
C ASN A 83 2.19 -14.76 -12.22
N GLN A 84 1.90 -14.27 -11.02
CA GLN A 84 2.10 -15.01 -9.76
C GLN A 84 0.83 -15.71 -9.27
N LEU A 85 -0.33 -15.37 -9.82
CA LEU A 85 -1.62 -15.83 -9.33
C LEU A 85 -2.35 -16.64 -10.40
N SER A 86 -2.91 -17.78 -9.99
CA SER A 86 -3.84 -18.58 -10.77
C SER A 86 -4.95 -19.13 -9.86
N ASP A 87 -6.13 -19.36 -10.39
CA ASP A 87 -7.24 -19.88 -9.60
C ASP A 87 -6.88 -21.23 -8.94
N GLY A 88 -7.20 -21.34 -7.67
CA GLY A 88 -6.91 -22.54 -6.89
C GLY A 88 -5.44 -22.69 -6.45
N LEU A 89 -4.61 -21.65 -6.55
CA LEU A 89 -3.18 -21.69 -6.18
C LEU A 89 -2.96 -21.99 -4.69
N VAL A 90 -3.86 -21.53 -3.83
CA VAL A 90 -3.79 -21.71 -2.36
C VAL A 90 -5.08 -22.33 -1.86
N GLU A 91 -5.03 -22.96 -0.70
CA GLU A 91 -6.19 -23.48 0.00
C GLU A 91 -6.43 -22.62 1.25
N TYR A 92 -7.60 -21.98 1.32
CA TYR A 92 -7.99 -21.19 2.48
C TYR A 92 -8.59 -22.10 3.56
N SER A 93 -8.16 -21.93 4.81
CA SER A 93 -8.63 -22.73 5.96
C SER A 93 -10.11 -22.55 6.30
N ASP A 94 -10.71 -21.44 5.84
CA ASP A 94 -12.13 -21.09 6.02
C ASP A 94 -13.03 -21.55 4.86
N GLY A 95 -12.46 -22.24 3.85
CA GLY A 95 -13.19 -22.70 2.67
C GLY A 95 -13.51 -21.61 1.63
N THR A 96 -12.91 -20.42 1.74
CA THR A 96 -13.02 -19.35 0.73
C THR A 96 -12.44 -19.83 -0.60
N ASN A 97 -13.10 -19.56 -1.72
CA ASN A 97 -12.59 -19.90 -3.05
C ASN A 97 -11.35 -19.05 -3.38
N ALA A 98 -10.24 -19.73 -3.69
CA ALA A 98 -8.98 -19.08 -4.07
C ALA A 98 -9.02 -18.63 -5.53
N THR A 99 -9.80 -17.60 -5.83
CA THR A 99 -9.80 -16.91 -7.13
C THR A 99 -8.66 -15.91 -7.22
N VAL A 100 -8.19 -15.62 -8.43
CA VAL A 100 -7.19 -14.55 -8.66
C VAL A 100 -7.65 -13.23 -8.04
N GLU A 101 -8.94 -12.90 -8.14
CA GLU A 101 -9.52 -11.70 -7.54
C GLU A 101 -9.37 -11.68 -6.02
N GLN A 102 -9.75 -12.78 -5.34
CA GLN A 102 -9.67 -12.88 -3.88
C GLN A 102 -8.23 -12.82 -3.40
N MET A 103 -7.33 -13.58 -4.01
CA MET A 103 -5.91 -13.57 -3.65
C MET A 103 -5.25 -12.22 -3.89
N SER A 104 -5.61 -11.53 -4.97
CA SER A 104 -5.14 -10.16 -5.25
C SER A 104 -5.59 -9.17 -4.18
N LYS A 105 -6.83 -9.29 -3.71
CA LYS A 105 -7.38 -8.47 -2.64
C LYS A 105 -6.66 -8.71 -1.31
N ASP A 106 -6.42 -9.97 -0.97
CA ASP A 106 -5.78 -10.34 0.29
C ASP A 106 -4.33 -9.87 0.35
N VAL A 107 -3.56 -10.12 -0.72
CA VAL A 107 -2.17 -9.67 -0.79
C VAL A 107 -2.05 -8.16 -0.80
N THR A 108 -2.97 -7.46 -1.48
CA THR A 108 -2.98 -6.00 -1.51
C THR A 108 -3.33 -5.42 -0.14
N THR A 109 -4.29 -6.03 0.56
CA THR A 109 -4.65 -5.66 1.95
C THR A 109 -3.47 -5.86 2.90
N PHE A 110 -2.74 -6.98 2.76
CA PHE A 110 -1.53 -7.22 3.53
C PHE A 110 -0.44 -6.17 3.25
N LEU A 111 -0.20 -5.83 1.97
CA LEU A 111 0.79 -4.81 1.60
C LEU A 111 0.38 -3.40 2.09
N MET A 112 -0.91 -3.10 2.13
CA MET A 112 -1.41 -1.86 2.73
C MET A 112 -1.14 -1.83 4.24
N TRP A 113 -1.42 -2.91 4.95
CA TRP A 113 -1.09 -3.03 6.36
C TRP A 113 0.42 -2.95 6.60
N ALA A 114 1.24 -3.62 5.79
CA ALA A 114 2.70 -3.57 5.90
C ALA A 114 3.25 -2.15 5.75
N ALA A 115 2.68 -1.36 4.82
CA ALA A 115 3.07 0.03 4.59
C ALA A 115 2.57 1.00 5.68
N GLU A 116 1.44 0.70 6.32
CA GLU A 116 0.75 1.57 7.29
C GLU A 116 0.18 0.79 8.49
N PRO A 117 1.01 0.12 9.30
CA PRO A 117 0.53 -0.74 10.39
C PRO A 117 -0.22 0.03 11.49
N HIS A 118 -0.06 1.34 11.58
CA HIS A 118 -0.72 2.23 12.53
C HIS A 118 -1.80 3.12 11.91
N LEU A 119 -2.30 2.78 10.71
CA LEU A 119 -3.26 3.61 9.96
C LEU A 119 -4.52 3.93 10.80
N GLU A 120 -5.13 2.92 11.41
CA GLU A 120 -6.35 3.09 12.22
C GLU A 120 -6.10 3.98 13.44
N ALA A 121 -5.01 3.74 14.18
CA ALA A 121 -4.64 4.55 15.34
C ALA A 121 -4.38 6.02 14.95
N ARG A 122 -3.76 6.25 13.79
CA ARG A 122 -3.52 7.59 13.24
C ARG A 122 -4.82 8.28 12.86
N HIS A 123 -5.77 7.60 12.22
CA HIS A 123 -7.08 8.15 11.88
C HIS A 123 -7.90 8.49 13.12
N GLN A 124 -7.91 7.62 14.14
CA GLN A 124 -8.59 7.89 15.41
C GLN A 124 -8.00 9.10 16.13
N MET A 125 -6.66 9.21 16.15
CA MET A 125 -5.98 10.36 16.73
C MET A 125 -6.28 11.64 15.95
N GLY A 126 -6.27 11.58 14.62
CA GLY A 126 -6.60 12.71 13.73
C GLY A 126 -8.02 13.22 13.97
N PHE A 127 -9.00 12.34 14.11
CA PHE A 127 -10.37 12.74 14.42
C PHE A 127 -10.47 13.47 15.77
N LYS A 128 -9.83 12.94 16.83
CA LYS A 128 -9.78 13.59 18.15
C LYS A 128 -9.12 14.97 18.07
N ALA A 129 -8.03 15.09 17.31
CA ALA A 129 -7.34 16.35 17.12
C ALA A 129 -8.20 17.40 16.41
N ILE A 130 -8.96 17.00 15.36
CA ILE A 130 -9.88 17.89 14.66
C ILE A 130 -10.96 18.41 15.57
N VAL A 131 -11.62 17.53 16.37
CA VAL A 131 -12.64 17.93 17.33
C VAL A 131 -12.07 18.91 18.36
N TYR A 132 -10.90 18.62 18.90
CA TYR A 132 -10.23 19.52 19.85
C TYR A 132 -9.95 20.90 19.22
N LEU A 133 -9.42 20.94 18.00
CA LEU A 133 -9.11 22.19 17.31
C LEU A 133 -10.36 23.02 17.02
N ILE A 134 -11.48 22.39 16.66
CA ILE A 134 -12.76 23.08 16.45
C ILE A 134 -13.21 23.76 17.77
N ILE A 135 -13.20 23.01 18.87
CA ILE A 135 -13.58 23.57 20.20
C ILE A 135 -12.66 24.72 20.58
N LEU A 136 -11.35 24.53 20.43
CA LEU A 136 -10.37 25.57 20.71
C LEU A 136 -10.59 26.83 19.87
N THR A 137 -10.85 26.67 18.55
CA THR A 137 -11.14 27.77 17.65
C THR A 137 -12.36 28.57 18.09
N ILE A 138 -13.44 27.89 18.50
CA ILE A 138 -14.65 28.53 18.99
C ILE A 138 -14.36 29.33 20.26
N LEU A 139 -13.63 28.76 21.22
CA LEU A 139 -13.26 29.44 22.47
C LEU A 139 -12.39 30.68 22.20
N VAL A 140 -11.39 30.55 21.34
CA VAL A 140 -10.52 31.67 20.96
C VAL A 140 -11.32 32.77 20.24
N TYR A 141 -12.24 32.40 19.35
CA TYR A 141 -13.10 33.35 18.67
C TYR A 141 -13.95 34.17 19.65
N PHE A 142 -14.62 33.53 20.58
CA PHE A 142 -15.43 34.24 21.60
C PHE A 142 -14.54 35.10 22.53
N SER A 143 -13.37 34.62 22.91
CA SER A 143 -12.41 35.37 23.69
C SER A 143 -11.96 36.63 22.97
N MET A 144 -11.59 36.50 21.70
CA MET A 144 -11.24 37.64 20.83
C MET A 144 -12.39 38.64 20.76
N LYS A 145 -13.61 38.18 20.43
CA LYS A 145 -14.78 39.06 20.34
C LYS A 145 -15.06 39.82 21.62
N LYS A 146 -14.89 39.17 22.79
CA LYS A 146 -15.08 39.82 24.08
C LYS A 146 -14.00 40.88 24.38
N ILE A 147 -12.77 40.62 24.00
CA ILE A 147 -11.68 41.60 24.18
C ILE A 147 -11.91 42.84 23.29
N TRP A 148 -12.22 42.64 22.01
CA TRP A 148 -12.42 43.74 21.06
C TRP A 148 -13.66 44.60 21.39
N SER A 149 -14.75 44.02 21.90
CA SER A 149 -15.94 44.76 22.33
C SER A 149 -15.65 45.75 23.47
N ARG A 150 -14.62 45.50 24.30
CA ARG A 150 -14.21 46.47 25.35
C ARG A 150 -13.41 47.64 24.77
N VAL A 151 -12.59 47.38 23.76
CA VAL A 151 -11.80 48.42 23.10
C VAL A 151 -12.72 49.40 22.34
N GLU A 152 -13.76 48.91 21.66
CA GLU A 152 -14.73 49.74 20.95
C GLU A 152 -15.59 50.62 21.88
N THR A 153 -15.69 50.28 23.16
CA THR A 153 -16.49 51.03 24.14
C THR A 153 -15.68 52.18 24.78
N GLU A 154 -14.35 52.16 24.64
CA GLU A 154 -13.45 53.17 25.19
C GLU A 154 -13.04 54.26 24.17
N ILE A 155 -13.50 54.19 22.91
CA ILE A 155 -13.35 55.18 21.84
C ILE A 155 -14.65 55.97 21.67
#